data_94da36db82d4792421ae0f1b29a848d1
#
_entry.id   94da36db82d4792421ae0f1b29a848d1
#
_cell.length_a   1.000
_cell.length_b   1.000
_cell.length_c   1.000
_cell.angle_alpha   90.00
_cell.angle_beta   90.00
_cell.angle_gamma   90.00
#
_symmetry.space_group_name_H-M   'P 1'
#
loop_
_entity.id
_entity.type
_entity.pdbx_description
1 polymer ?
#
loop_
_entity_poly.entity_id
_entity_poly.type
_entity_poly.pdbx_seq_one_letter_code
_entity_poly.pdbx_strand_id
1 'polypeptide(L)' 'MTELVVALLMFVNGEIKEARLQIDGMAQCLRGKRQAERQFSETVSYKCYKGSAELEKNIDGSLSIKKLILE' A
#
# COMPACT_ATOMS: atom_id res chain seq x y z
N MET A 1 -3.50 -7.35 14.67
CA MET A 1 -3.02 -8.56 13.98
C MET A 1 -1.90 -8.18 13.04
N THR A 2 -0.73 -8.76 13.21
CA THR A 2 0.45 -8.43 12.41
C THR A 2 0.73 -9.55 11.42
N GLU A 3 0.86 -9.21 10.14
CA GLU A 3 1.11 -10.17 9.08
C GLU A 3 2.07 -9.62 8.04
N LEU A 4 2.72 -10.53 7.32
CA LEU A 4 3.54 -10.18 6.17
C LEU A 4 2.62 -9.90 4.99
N VAL A 5 2.70 -8.70 4.43
CA VAL A 5 1.79 -8.26 3.37
C VAL A 5 2.53 -7.52 2.26
N VAL A 6 1.87 -7.39 1.12
CA VAL A 6 2.29 -6.50 0.05
C VAL A 6 1.31 -5.32 0.04
N ALA A 7 1.83 -4.12 0.01
CA ALA A 7 1.03 -2.91 0.03
C ALA A 7 1.50 -1.92 -1.04
N LEU A 8 0.53 -1.22 -1.63
CA LEU A 8 0.82 -0.11 -2.53
C LEU A 8 0.79 1.18 -1.71
N LEU A 9 1.91 1.86 -1.64
CA LEU A 9 2.06 3.10 -0.90
C LEU A 9 1.98 4.30 -1.84
N MET A 10 1.18 5.28 -1.46
CA MET A 10 1.10 6.56 -2.17
C MET A 10 1.81 7.63 -1.36
N PHE A 11 2.81 8.25 -1.97
CA PHE A 11 3.57 9.35 -1.38
C PHE A 11 3.17 10.67 -2.02
N VAL A 12 2.93 11.67 -1.21
CA VAL A 12 2.70 13.03 -1.66
C VAL A 12 3.71 13.93 -0.95
N ASN A 13 4.54 14.60 -1.72
CA ASN A 13 5.63 15.45 -1.20
C ASN A 13 6.54 14.71 -0.21
N GLY A 14 6.81 13.42 -0.50
CA GLY A 14 7.68 12.60 0.33
C GLY A 14 7.03 11.96 1.56
N GLU A 15 5.74 12.20 1.78
CA GLU A 15 5.01 11.62 2.90
C GLU A 15 4.01 10.56 2.43
N ILE A 16 3.88 9.48 3.21
CA ILE A 16 2.90 8.43 2.92
C ILE A 16 1.50 8.97 3.23
N LYS A 17 0.66 9.08 2.20
CA LYS A 17 -0.72 9.51 2.36
C LYS A 17 -1.71 8.34 2.35
N GLU A 18 -1.35 7.24 1.70
CA GLU A 18 -2.23 6.09 1.62
C GLU A 18 -1.41 4.82 1.51
N ALA A 19 -1.91 3.75 2.11
CA ALA A 19 -1.34 2.41 1.99
C ALA A 19 -2.47 1.44 1.71
N ARG A 20 -2.43 0.77 0.57
CA ARG A 20 -3.46 -0.19 0.15
C ARG A 20 -2.93 -1.61 0.21
N LEU A 21 -3.65 -2.47 0.91
CA LEU A 21 -3.33 -3.88 0.99
C LEU A 21 -3.54 -4.54 -0.39
N GLN A 22 -2.52 -5.24 -0.88
CA GLN A 22 -2.56 -5.94 -2.16
C GLN A 22 -2.71 -7.43 -1.91
N ILE A 23 -3.89 -7.97 -2.20
CA ILE A 23 -4.22 -9.36 -1.94
C ILE A 23 -3.51 -10.29 -2.93
N ASP A 24 -3.35 -9.85 -4.18
CA ASP A 24 -2.79 -10.67 -5.25
C ASP A 24 -1.26 -10.61 -5.35
N GLY A 25 -0.61 -9.97 -4.41
CA GLY A 25 0.83 -9.97 -4.30
C GLY A 25 1.54 -8.87 -5.09
N MET A 26 2.88 -9.03 -5.21
CA MET A 26 3.75 -7.99 -5.75
C MET A 26 3.47 -7.68 -7.23
N ALA A 27 3.15 -8.68 -8.04
CA ALA A 27 2.87 -8.45 -9.46
C ALA A 27 1.67 -7.53 -9.66
N GLN A 28 0.62 -7.72 -8.89
CA GLN A 28 -0.57 -6.88 -8.92
C GLN A 28 -0.25 -5.48 -8.41
N CYS A 29 0.56 -5.38 -7.37
CA CYS A 29 1.00 -4.09 -6.83
C CYS A 29 1.77 -3.28 -7.87
N LEU A 30 2.71 -3.90 -8.57
CA LEU A 30 3.51 -3.23 -9.61
C LEU A 30 2.64 -2.79 -10.79
N ARG A 31 1.64 -3.59 -11.16
CA ARG A 31 0.70 -3.23 -12.22
C ARG A 31 -0.13 -2.00 -11.82
N GLY A 32 -0.65 -1.99 -10.61
CA GLY A 32 -1.39 -0.85 -10.07
C GLY A 32 -0.52 0.41 -9.97
N LYS A 33 0.73 0.23 -9.56
CA LYS A 33 1.70 1.32 -9.48
C LYS A 33 1.91 1.98 -10.85
N ARG A 34 2.10 1.20 -11.91
CA ARG A 34 2.30 1.72 -13.26
C ARG A 34 1.09 2.49 -13.75
N GLN A 35 -0.12 1.97 -13.50
CA GLN A 35 -1.34 2.65 -13.90
C GLN A 35 -1.53 3.97 -13.16
N ALA A 36 -1.25 3.98 -11.88
CA ALA A 36 -1.37 5.18 -11.05
C ALA A 36 -0.37 6.27 -11.46
N GLU A 37 0.88 5.89 -11.73
CA GLU A 37 1.93 6.84 -12.11
C GLU A 37 1.64 7.58 -13.42
N ARG A 38 0.84 6.99 -14.30
CA ARG A 38 0.45 7.63 -15.55
C ARG A 38 -0.54 8.77 -15.37
N GLN A 39 -1.23 8.80 -14.23
CA GLN A 39 -2.34 9.73 -14.00
C GLN A 39 -1.98 10.90 -13.09
N PHE A 40 -0.82 10.87 -12.45
CA PHE A 40 -0.48 11.82 -11.40
C PHE A 40 0.76 12.65 -11.69
N SER A 41 0.85 13.79 -11.02
CA SER A 41 1.91 14.76 -11.18
C SER A 41 3.22 14.33 -10.50
N GLU A 42 4.27 15.15 -10.68
CA GLU A 42 5.59 14.91 -10.12
C GLU A 42 5.63 14.91 -8.59
N THR A 43 4.63 15.49 -7.92
CA THR A 43 4.56 15.53 -6.46
C THR A 43 4.03 14.24 -5.85
N VAL A 44 3.46 13.36 -6.67
CA VAL A 44 2.89 12.09 -6.22
C VAL A 44 3.72 10.95 -6.75
N SER A 45 4.12 10.04 -5.86
CA SER A 45 4.85 8.84 -6.25
C SER A 45 4.23 7.62 -5.58
N TYR A 46 4.53 6.45 -6.14
CA TYR A 46 4.01 5.18 -5.65
C TYR A 46 5.14 4.20 -5.44
N LYS A 47 4.99 3.35 -4.43
CA LYS A 47 5.97 2.32 -4.14
C LYS A 47 5.26 1.07 -3.67
N CYS A 48 5.73 -0.09 -4.13
CA CYS A 48 5.27 -1.37 -3.61
C CYS A 48 6.13 -1.77 -2.42
N TYR A 49 5.47 -2.04 -1.31
CA TYR A 49 6.10 -2.44 -0.06
C TYR A 49 5.76 -3.89 0.23
N LYS A 50 6.77 -4.67 0.62
CA LYS A 50 6.59 -6.02 1.11
C LYS A 50 7.22 -6.13 2.48
N GLY A 51 6.43 -6.43 3.48
CA GLY A 51 6.92 -6.51 4.85
C GLY A 51 5.77 -6.68 5.83
N SER A 52 6.08 -6.52 7.10
CA SER A 52 5.08 -6.69 8.16
C SER A 52 4.21 -5.46 8.29
N ALA A 53 2.93 -5.68 8.55
CA ALA A 53 1.97 -4.61 8.84
C ALA A 53 0.97 -5.07 9.87
N GLU A 54 0.52 -4.15 10.69
CA GLU A 54 -0.58 -4.40 11.61
C GLU A 54 -1.89 -4.15 10.86
N LEU A 55 -2.76 -5.15 10.87
CA LEU A 55 -4.02 -5.12 10.14
C LEU A 55 -5.20 -4.91 11.08
N GLU A 56 -6.23 -4.29 10.55
CA GLU A 56 -7.48 -4.05 11.24
C GLU A 56 -8.63 -4.62 10.42
N LYS A 57 -9.53 -5.35 11.08
CA LYS A 57 -10.69 -5.90 10.42
C LYS A 57 -11.84 -4.90 10.45
N ASN A 58 -12.38 -4.61 9.27
CA ASN A 58 -13.51 -3.68 9.14
C ASN A 58 -14.86 -4.38 9.39
N ILE A 59 -15.90 -3.59 9.56
CA ILE A 59 -17.24 -4.10 9.83
C ILE A 59 -17.74 -5.01 8.70
N ASP A 60 -17.36 -4.71 7.46
CA ASP A 60 -17.77 -5.51 6.29
C ASP A 60 -16.95 -6.79 6.10
N GLY A 61 -16.01 -7.07 6.98
CA GLY A 61 -15.16 -8.25 6.92
C GLY A 61 -13.84 -8.05 6.16
N SER A 62 -13.64 -6.92 5.51
CA SER A 62 -12.38 -6.63 4.81
C SER A 62 -11.28 -6.26 5.80
N LEU A 63 -10.03 -6.30 5.33
CA LEU A 63 -8.87 -5.94 6.14
C LEU A 63 -8.27 -4.65 5.61
N SER A 64 -7.86 -3.80 6.54
CA SER A 64 -7.15 -2.55 6.23
C SER A 64 -5.82 -2.52 6.99
N ILE A 65 -4.86 -1.81 6.45
CA ILE A 65 -3.59 -1.60 7.13
C ILE A 65 -3.77 -0.53 8.19
N LYS A 66 -3.61 -0.91 9.45
CA LYS A 66 -3.66 0.01 10.57
C LYS A 66 -2.32 0.72 10.73
N LYS A 67 -1.21 -0.02 10.58
CA LYS A 67 0.13 0.52 10.74
C LYS A 67 1.12 -0.34 9.97
N LEU A 68 2.04 0.30 9.26
CA LEU A 68 3.18 -0.38 8.66
C LEU A 68 4.30 -0.50 9.68
N ILE A 69 4.91 -1.68 9.74
CA ILE A 69 6.06 -1.92 10.59
C ILE A 69 7.30 -1.74 9.72
N LEU A 70 7.84 -0.53 9.74
CA LEU A 70 9.02 -0.18 8.97
C LEU A 70 10.26 -0.39 9.85
N GLU A 71 11.15 -1.22 9.36
CA GLU A 71 12.42 -1.49 10.02
C GLU A 71 13.56 -0.70 9.38
#